data_cee8180e698f319042df377eb20b954b
#
_entry.id   cee8180e698f319042df377eb20b954b
#
_cell.length_a   1.000
_cell.length_b   1.000
_cell.length_c   1.000
_cell.angle_alpha   90.00
_cell.angle_beta   90.00
_cell.angle_gamma   90.00
#
_symmetry.space_group_name_H-M   'P 1'
#
loop_
_entity.id
_entity.type
_entity.pdbx_description
1 polymer ?
#
loop_
_entity_poly.entity_id
_entity_poly.type
_entity_poly.pdbx_seq_one_letter_code
_entity_poly.pdbx_strand_id
1 'polypeptide(L)'
;CAESMWTSAKALFSNAWDAIVKAYRKFCQWVDKYIGTFARLKMKIESLEKDAKKMDGMKIKSGEKKLEITSGNKNLAKPAITSAEVTYITTGRGLIAEVADLRKENATVIEMQRSQEDAVTKFSDALSGANFGDHADAVKSYDDLHTATSGILKKFKDKAGTNQMSAHDTTHAKAYSVAVLPGYQRVLFMLPESIDTKPQATDGAMDAMYDKFNAVDMKVVDGDPELKKTIKETIQFEAMSPSDIEELANELKKGVDDIIQYRSSKQYLKNEAAVRRLKETLEKTDTRRVNTSDDDASKYTRAAGKAAVAMARATMRMLSVPTKMVTFYDSYANFCIGIGRKSMSAYETR
;
A
#
# COMPACT_ATOMS: atom_id res chain seq x y z
N CYS A 1 -3.27 10.20 -40.72
CA CYS A 1 -2.68 9.15 -39.82
C CYS A 1 -2.48 9.64 -38.38
N ALA A 2 -2.02 10.88 -38.13
CA ALA A 2 -1.83 11.39 -36.76
C ALA A 2 -3.16 11.51 -35.98
N GLU A 3 -4.24 11.95 -36.60
CA GLU A 3 -5.58 11.98 -35.99
C GLU A 3 -6.08 10.59 -35.58
N SER A 4 -5.82 9.55 -36.37
CA SER A 4 -6.25 8.19 -36.03
C SER A 4 -5.45 7.61 -34.87
N MET A 5 -4.17 7.93 -34.76
CA MET A 5 -3.31 7.50 -33.64
C MET A 5 -3.69 8.21 -32.37
N TRP A 6 -4.00 9.50 -32.42
CA TRP A 6 -4.45 10.28 -31.27
C TRP A 6 -5.84 9.86 -30.79
N THR A 7 -6.77 9.61 -31.74
CA THR A 7 -8.10 9.06 -31.44
C THR A 7 -7.99 7.68 -30.76
N SER A 8 -7.08 6.83 -31.23
CA SER A 8 -6.81 5.52 -30.58
C SER A 8 -6.20 5.67 -29.19
N ALA A 9 -5.30 6.63 -28.99
CA ALA A 9 -4.74 6.95 -27.68
C ALA A 9 -5.84 7.48 -26.74
N LYS A 10 -6.74 8.33 -27.21
CA LYS A 10 -7.92 8.79 -26.47
C LYS A 10 -8.85 7.65 -26.06
N ALA A 11 -9.12 6.71 -26.94
CA ALA A 11 -9.98 5.56 -26.65
C ALA A 11 -9.35 4.65 -25.59
N LEU A 12 -8.05 4.35 -25.70
CA LEU A 12 -7.29 3.62 -24.71
C LEU A 12 -7.26 4.36 -23.36
N PHE A 13 -7.15 5.68 -23.41
CA PHE A 13 -7.15 6.54 -22.25
C PHE A 13 -8.51 6.55 -21.56
N SER A 14 -9.60 6.70 -22.30
CA SER A 14 -10.97 6.68 -21.79
C SER A 14 -11.29 5.35 -21.11
N ASN A 15 -10.93 4.23 -21.74
CA ASN A 15 -11.16 2.89 -21.19
C ASN A 15 -10.34 2.66 -19.91
N ALA A 16 -9.07 3.07 -19.88
CA ALA A 16 -8.24 3.00 -18.69
C ALA A 16 -8.80 3.87 -17.57
N TRP A 17 -9.30 5.05 -17.91
CA TRP A 17 -9.91 5.99 -16.98
C TRP A 17 -11.19 5.45 -16.35
N ASP A 18 -12.10 4.91 -17.15
CA ASP A 18 -13.35 4.31 -16.67
C ASP A 18 -13.07 3.14 -15.71
N ALA A 19 -12.04 2.34 -16.00
CA ALA A 19 -11.57 1.28 -15.09
C ALA A 19 -11.08 1.83 -13.77
N ILE A 20 -10.32 2.94 -13.79
CA ILE A 20 -9.81 3.63 -12.60
C ILE A 20 -10.96 4.18 -11.75
N VAL A 21 -11.89 4.93 -12.36
CA VAL A 21 -13.05 5.48 -11.65
C VAL A 21 -13.91 4.37 -11.05
N LYS A 22 -14.12 3.27 -11.80
CA LYS A 22 -14.85 2.10 -11.30
C LYS A 22 -14.16 1.43 -10.12
N ALA A 23 -12.83 1.33 -10.15
CA ALA A 23 -12.03 0.79 -9.03
C ALA A 23 -12.12 1.69 -7.80
N TYR A 24 -12.03 3.01 -7.97
CA TYR A 24 -12.23 3.97 -6.88
C TYR A 24 -13.62 3.87 -6.24
N ARG A 25 -14.66 3.81 -7.05
CA ARG A 25 -16.04 3.65 -6.53
C ARG A 25 -16.18 2.36 -5.73
N LYS A 26 -15.65 1.24 -6.24
CA LYS A 26 -15.64 -0.03 -5.50
C LYS A 26 -14.87 0.07 -4.18
N PHE A 27 -13.74 0.77 -4.18
CA PHE A 27 -12.97 1.01 -2.98
C PHE A 27 -13.74 1.84 -1.96
N CYS A 28 -14.37 2.95 -2.36
CA CYS A 28 -15.22 3.76 -1.49
C CYS A 28 -16.38 2.95 -0.89
N GLN A 29 -17.09 2.18 -1.71
CA GLN A 29 -18.18 1.30 -1.26
C GLN A 29 -17.68 0.24 -0.26
N TRP A 30 -16.49 -0.29 -0.51
CA TRP A 30 -15.87 -1.24 0.39
C TRP A 30 -15.50 -0.59 1.73
N VAL A 31 -14.88 0.59 1.73
CA VAL A 31 -14.56 1.36 2.94
C VAL A 31 -15.83 1.62 3.74
N ASP A 32 -16.91 2.05 3.11
CA ASP A 32 -18.18 2.33 3.78
C ASP A 32 -18.79 1.06 4.40
N LYS A 33 -18.74 -0.06 3.69
CA LYS A 33 -19.24 -1.36 4.17
C LYS A 33 -18.42 -1.88 5.37
N TYR A 34 -17.11 -1.69 5.36
CA TYR A 34 -16.20 -2.23 6.40
C TYR A 34 -16.31 -1.53 7.75
N ILE A 35 -16.86 -0.33 7.80
CA ILE A 35 -16.99 0.43 9.06
C ILE A 35 -17.89 -0.26 10.07
N GLY A 36 -18.96 -0.89 9.62
CA GLY A 36 -19.80 -1.70 10.51
C GLY A 36 -19.02 -2.84 11.18
N THR A 37 -18.00 -3.37 10.50
CA THR A 37 -17.12 -4.41 11.02
C THR A 37 -16.22 -3.88 12.13
N PHE A 38 -15.67 -2.67 11.97
CA PHE A 38 -14.80 -2.05 12.98
C PHE A 38 -15.55 -1.65 14.25
N ALA A 39 -16.81 -1.23 14.16
CA ALA A 39 -17.63 -1.01 15.34
C ALA A 39 -17.79 -2.29 16.17
N ARG A 40 -18.05 -3.44 15.52
CA ARG A 40 -18.11 -4.75 16.20
C ARG A 40 -16.76 -5.17 16.78
N LEU A 41 -15.67 -4.93 16.06
CA LEU A 41 -14.32 -5.21 16.55
C LEU A 41 -14.03 -4.39 17.80
N LYS A 42 -14.36 -3.10 17.82
CA LYS A 42 -14.22 -2.22 18.98
C LYS A 42 -14.98 -2.76 20.20
N MET A 43 -16.22 -3.20 20.02
CA MET A 43 -17.00 -3.82 21.10
C MET A 43 -16.34 -5.10 21.65
N LYS A 44 -15.76 -5.94 20.78
CA LYS A 44 -15.03 -7.15 21.23
C LYS A 44 -13.77 -6.79 22.03
N ILE A 45 -13.04 -5.75 21.62
CA ILE A 45 -11.85 -5.26 22.33
C ILE A 45 -12.24 -4.69 23.70
N GLU A 46 -13.29 -3.88 23.77
CA GLU A 46 -13.81 -3.32 25.02
C GLU A 46 -14.30 -4.43 25.98
N SER A 47 -14.94 -5.48 25.45
CA SER A 47 -15.30 -6.65 26.25
C SER A 47 -14.07 -7.37 26.78
N LEU A 48 -13.03 -7.57 25.97
CA LEU A 48 -11.78 -8.20 26.40
C LEU A 48 -11.13 -7.40 27.52
N GLU A 49 -11.02 -6.07 27.38
CA GLU A 49 -10.47 -5.17 28.41
C GLU A 49 -11.25 -5.24 29.71
N LYS A 50 -12.59 -5.18 29.64
CA LYS A 50 -13.47 -5.26 30.80
C LYS A 50 -13.33 -6.59 31.54
N ASP A 51 -13.22 -7.67 30.81
CA ASP A 51 -13.11 -9.01 31.38
C ASP A 51 -11.72 -9.22 32.00
N ALA A 52 -10.64 -8.69 31.40
CA ALA A 52 -9.30 -8.69 31.98
C ALA A 52 -9.26 -7.97 33.34
N LYS A 53 -9.90 -6.78 33.45
CA LYS A 53 -9.98 -6.01 34.70
C LYS A 53 -10.67 -6.78 35.84
N LYS A 54 -11.62 -7.67 35.54
CA LYS A 54 -12.26 -8.49 36.58
C LYS A 54 -11.35 -9.60 37.12
N MET A 55 -10.28 -9.90 36.40
CA MET A 55 -9.34 -10.96 36.75
C MET A 55 -8.14 -10.47 37.55
N ASP A 56 -8.11 -9.19 37.89
CA ASP A 56 -7.04 -8.63 38.72
C ASP A 56 -6.93 -9.39 40.06
N GLY A 57 -5.71 -9.79 40.40
CA GLY A 57 -5.41 -10.61 41.60
C GLY A 57 -5.73 -12.11 41.47
N MET A 58 -6.27 -12.60 40.32
CA MET A 58 -6.47 -14.03 40.11
C MET A 58 -5.14 -14.75 39.81
N LYS A 59 -5.07 -16.02 40.20
CA LYS A 59 -3.88 -16.87 39.98
C LYS A 59 -4.07 -17.76 38.76
N ILE A 60 -2.97 -18.02 38.05
CA ILE A 60 -2.93 -19.01 36.98
C ILE A 60 -3.07 -20.40 37.60
N LYS A 61 -3.93 -21.24 37.01
CA LYS A 61 -4.08 -22.65 37.39
C LYS A 61 -2.75 -23.39 37.25
N SER A 62 -2.53 -24.34 38.12
CA SER A 62 -1.32 -25.16 38.08
C SER A 62 -1.20 -25.89 36.72
N GLY A 63 -0.07 -25.72 36.03
CA GLY A 63 0.19 -26.34 34.73
C GLY A 63 -0.27 -25.54 33.50
N GLU A 64 -1.08 -24.49 33.67
CA GLU A 64 -1.64 -23.73 32.52
C GLU A 64 -0.87 -22.44 32.16
N LYS A 65 0.41 -22.36 32.53
CA LYS A 65 1.28 -21.21 32.16
C LYS A 65 1.58 -21.13 30.66
N LYS A 66 1.44 -22.23 29.92
CA LYS A 66 1.68 -22.30 28.49
C LYS A 66 0.42 -22.76 27.77
N LEU A 67 0.08 -22.03 26.73
CA LEU A 67 -1.06 -22.27 25.85
C LEU A 67 -0.56 -22.87 24.54
N GLU A 68 -1.20 -23.93 24.08
CA GLU A 68 -0.94 -24.50 22.75
C GLU A 68 -1.75 -23.75 21.71
N ILE A 69 -1.07 -23.13 20.75
CA ILE A 69 -1.70 -22.40 19.64
C ILE A 69 -1.52 -23.21 18.36
N THR A 70 -2.58 -23.85 17.91
CA THR A 70 -2.64 -24.64 16.68
C THR A 70 -3.38 -23.94 15.55
N SER A 71 -4.41 -23.15 15.90
CA SER A 71 -5.18 -22.37 14.95
C SER A 71 -4.65 -20.94 14.85
N GLY A 72 -4.39 -20.47 13.64
CA GLY A 72 -3.82 -19.14 13.41
C GLY A 72 -2.36 -19.00 13.82
N ASN A 73 -1.66 -20.12 14.10
CA ASN A 73 -0.25 -20.18 14.50
C ASN A 73 0.68 -19.39 13.58
N LYS A 74 0.37 -19.31 12.27
CA LYS A 74 1.10 -18.48 11.30
C LYS A 74 1.17 -17.00 11.70
N ASN A 75 0.14 -16.49 12.39
CA ASN A 75 0.12 -15.10 12.85
C ASN A 75 1.15 -14.82 13.95
N LEU A 76 1.69 -15.86 14.58
CA LEU A 76 2.79 -15.75 15.53
C LEU A 76 4.17 -15.92 14.89
N ALA A 77 4.24 -16.27 13.62
CA ALA A 77 5.49 -16.41 12.89
C ALA A 77 5.92 -15.05 12.32
N LYS A 78 7.15 -14.61 12.67
CA LYS A 78 7.75 -13.40 12.11
C LYS A 78 8.58 -13.74 10.87
N PRO A 79 8.38 -13.05 9.75
CA PRO A 79 9.26 -13.20 8.61
C PRO A 79 10.61 -12.55 8.94
N ALA A 80 11.67 -13.33 8.95
CA ALA A 80 13.02 -12.79 9.02
C ALA A 80 13.41 -12.13 7.70
N ILE A 81 14.04 -10.95 7.76
CA ILE A 81 14.48 -10.24 6.55
C ILE A 81 15.72 -10.92 5.95
N THR A 82 16.56 -11.53 6.79
CA THR A 82 17.89 -12.01 6.41
C THR A 82 18.27 -13.40 6.92
N SER A 83 17.44 -14.06 7.74
CA SER A 83 17.77 -15.38 8.28
C SER A 83 16.95 -16.50 7.65
N ALA A 84 17.54 -17.69 7.56
CA ALA A 84 16.88 -18.90 7.13
C ALA A 84 15.93 -19.49 8.19
N GLU A 85 15.72 -18.80 9.32
CA GLU A 85 14.92 -19.29 10.43
C GLU A 85 13.67 -18.44 10.65
N VAL A 86 12.57 -19.12 11.00
CA VAL A 86 11.33 -18.47 11.42
C VAL A 86 11.39 -18.21 12.91
N THR A 87 11.24 -16.95 13.32
CA THR A 87 11.08 -16.57 14.71
C THR A 87 9.61 -16.53 15.11
N TYR A 88 9.31 -16.75 16.39
CA TYR A 88 7.93 -16.82 16.87
C TYR A 88 7.67 -15.82 18.01
N ILE A 89 6.46 -15.26 18.00
CA ILE A 89 5.92 -14.51 19.12
C ILE A 89 5.34 -15.52 20.10
N THR A 90 5.96 -15.62 21.28
CA THR A 90 5.59 -16.62 22.31
C THR A 90 5.13 -16.00 23.63
N THR A 91 5.10 -14.66 23.72
CA THR A 91 4.76 -13.93 24.95
C THR A 91 3.74 -12.82 24.67
N GLY A 92 3.00 -12.43 25.69
CA GLY A 92 2.06 -11.30 25.62
C GLY A 92 2.74 -9.99 25.22
N ARG A 93 3.91 -9.69 25.80
CA ARG A 93 4.70 -8.50 25.45
C ARG A 93 5.14 -8.51 23.99
N GLY A 94 5.54 -9.66 23.47
CA GLY A 94 5.85 -9.81 22.04
C GLY A 94 4.64 -9.57 21.14
N LEU A 95 3.46 -10.02 21.54
CA LEU A 95 2.22 -9.82 20.81
C LEU A 95 1.79 -8.35 20.81
N ILE A 96 1.88 -7.66 21.95
CA ILE A 96 1.60 -6.23 22.08
C ILE A 96 2.54 -5.41 21.17
N ALA A 97 3.84 -5.72 21.22
CA ALA A 97 4.82 -5.06 20.36
C ALA A 97 4.51 -5.25 18.87
N GLU A 98 4.09 -6.45 18.47
CA GLU A 98 3.71 -6.73 17.07
C GLU A 98 2.48 -5.94 16.62
N VAL A 99 1.47 -5.78 17.49
CA VAL A 99 0.30 -4.93 17.19
C VAL A 99 0.73 -3.48 17.01
N ALA A 100 1.62 -2.98 17.86
CA ALA A 100 2.14 -1.62 17.76
C ALA A 100 2.97 -1.43 16.47
N ASP A 101 3.78 -2.42 16.09
CA ASP A 101 4.54 -2.38 14.83
C ASP A 101 3.61 -2.43 13.62
N LEU A 102 2.58 -3.28 13.62
CA LEU A 102 1.58 -3.32 12.54
C LEU A 102 0.88 -1.96 12.35
N ARG A 103 0.65 -1.19 13.42
CA ARG A 103 0.12 0.17 13.32
C ARG A 103 1.08 1.12 12.61
N LYS A 104 2.38 1.04 12.92
CA LYS A 104 3.42 1.84 12.23
C LYS A 104 3.48 1.48 10.74
N GLU A 105 3.46 0.19 10.43
CA GLU A 105 3.45 -0.30 9.05
C GLU A 105 2.22 0.19 8.28
N ASN A 106 1.03 0.19 8.90
CA ASN A 106 -0.18 0.73 8.32
C ASN A 106 -0.05 2.25 8.05
N ALA A 107 0.54 3.01 8.99
CA ALA A 107 0.81 4.43 8.81
C ALA A 107 1.77 4.69 7.64
N THR A 108 2.79 3.86 7.46
CA THR A 108 3.73 3.92 6.33
C THR A 108 3.00 3.73 5.00
N VAL A 109 2.12 2.74 4.90
CA VAL A 109 1.33 2.50 3.68
C VAL A 109 0.39 3.67 3.36
N ILE A 110 -0.23 4.26 4.37
CA ILE A 110 -1.09 5.46 4.22
C ILE A 110 -0.26 6.65 3.72
N GLU A 111 0.95 6.84 4.25
CA GLU A 111 1.85 7.91 3.83
C GLU A 111 2.30 7.74 2.37
N MET A 112 2.48 6.51 1.91
CA MET A 112 2.74 6.25 0.50
C MET A 112 1.57 6.63 -0.40
N GLN A 113 0.32 6.46 0.05
CA GLN A 113 -0.85 6.96 -0.68
C GLN A 113 -0.89 8.49 -0.78
N ARG A 114 -0.50 9.21 0.28
CA ARG A 114 -0.38 10.67 0.24
C ARG A 114 0.70 11.10 -0.74
N SER A 115 1.83 10.41 -0.73
CA SER A 115 2.91 10.66 -1.71
C SER A 115 2.45 10.43 -3.14
N GLN A 116 1.54 9.49 -3.37
CA GLN A 116 0.95 9.24 -4.68
C GLN A 116 -0.01 10.36 -5.10
N GLU A 117 -0.82 10.91 -4.20
CA GLU A 117 -1.65 12.10 -4.47
C GLU A 117 -0.76 13.27 -4.91
N ASP A 118 0.29 13.56 -4.15
CA ASP A 118 1.26 14.62 -4.47
C ASP A 118 1.92 14.39 -5.83
N ALA A 119 2.25 13.14 -6.15
CA ALA A 119 2.86 12.77 -7.42
C ALA A 119 1.93 13.04 -8.60
N VAL A 120 0.68 12.62 -8.51
CA VAL A 120 -0.35 12.87 -9.55
C VAL A 120 -0.57 14.35 -9.73
N THR A 121 -0.64 15.11 -8.64
CA THR A 121 -0.84 16.56 -8.68
C THR A 121 0.34 17.26 -9.37
N LYS A 122 1.58 16.93 -9.00
CA LYS A 122 2.78 17.53 -9.61
C LYS A 122 2.90 17.20 -11.09
N PHE A 123 2.61 15.94 -11.46
CA PHE A 123 2.62 15.55 -12.86
C PHE A 123 1.53 16.30 -13.65
N SER A 124 0.33 16.43 -13.08
CA SER A 124 -0.76 17.21 -13.67
C SER A 124 -0.39 18.69 -13.86
N ASP A 125 0.30 19.27 -12.88
CA ASP A 125 0.75 20.67 -12.97
C ASP A 125 1.81 20.84 -14.07
N ALA A 126 2.80 19.95 -14.16
CA ALA A 126 3.79 19.95 -15.23
C ALA A 126 3.14 19.79 -16.61
N LEU A 127 2.18 18.86 -16.72
CA LEU A 127 1.42 18.63 -17.96
C LEU A 127 0.56 19.84 -18.33
N SER A 128 -0.01 20.56 -17.37
CA SER A 128 -0.83 21.75 -17.64
C SER A 128 -0.03 22.92 -18.21
N GLY A 129 1.26 22.99 -17.88
CA GLY A 129 2.22 23.98 -18.41
C GLY A 129 2.83 23.59 -19.76
N ALA A 130 2.64 22.33 -20.19
CA ALA A 130 3.25 21.82 -21.41
C ALA A 130 2.64 22.43 -22.66
N ASN A 131 3.51 22.77 -23.65
CA ASN A 131 3.15 23.23 -24.97
C ASN A 131 3.78 22.31 -26.04
N PHE A 132 2.97 21.76 -26.90
CA PHE A 132 3.39 20.87 -27.97
C PHE A 132 3.06 21.45 -29.36
N GLY A 133 2.92 22.78 -29.44
CA GLY A 133 2.53 23.47 -30.67
C GLY A 133 3.63 23.56 -31.72
N ASP A 134 4.88 23.57 -31.29
CA ASP A 134 6.04 23.53 -32.18
C ASP A 134 7.17 22.68 -31.56
N HIS A 135 8.23 22.42 -32.36
CA HIS A 135 9.32 21.54 -31.95
C HIS A 135 10.07 22.06 -30.71
N ALA A 136 10.39 23.35 -30.65
CA ALA A 136 11.17 23.92 -29.54
C ALA A 136 10.40 23.87 -28.21
N ASP A 137 9.11 24.21 -28.23
CA ASP A 137 8.22 24.15 -27.10
C ASP A 137 7.97 22.69 -26.67
N ALA A 138 7.84 21.77 -27.63
CA ALA A 138 7.69 20.34 -27.36
C ALA A 138 8.91 19.74 -26.65
N VAL A 139 10.13 20.07 -27.09
CA VAL A 139 11.39 19.64 -26.44
C VAL A 139 11.46 20.19 -24.99
N LYS A 140 11.16 21.47 -24.80
CA LYS A 140 11.14 22.07 -23.46
C LYS A 140 10.12 21.40 -22.55
N SER A 141 8.90 21.20 -23.03
CA SER A 141 7.81 20.54 -22.27
C SER A 141 8.19 19.09 -21.90
N TYR A 142 8.87 18.38 -22.81
CA TYR A 142 9.41 17.06 -22.55
C TYR A 142 10.46 17.08 -21.41
N ASP A 143 11.36 18.04 -21.41
CA ASP A 143 12.38 18.19 -20.37
C ASP A 143 11.77 18.52 -19.00
N ASP A 144 10.77 19.38 -18.97
CA ASP A 144 10.03 19.74 -17.75
C ASP A 144 9.29 18.51 -17.19
N LEU A 145 8.60 17.74 -18.04
CA LEU A 145 7.93 16.49 -17.64
C LEU A 145 8.92 15.42 -17.19
N HIS A 146 10.10 15.31 -17.84
CA HIS A 146 11.17 14.41 -17.42
C HIS A 146 11.66 14.78 -16.00
N THR A 147 11.90 16.05 -15.74
CA THR A 147 12.35 16.55 -14.44
C THR A 147 11.32 16.27 -13.37
N ALA A 148 10.03 16.53 -13.64
CA ALA A 148 8.94 16.22 -12.73
C ALA A 148 8.84 14.71 -12.43
N THR A 149 8.93 13.85 -13.48
CA THR A 149 8.90 12.40 -13.37
C THR A 149 10.04 11.87 -12.50
N SER A 150 11.27 12.30 -12.77
CA SER A 150 12.46 11.89 -12.00
C SER A 150 12.35 12.33 -10.55
N GLY A 151 11.88 13.54 -10.28
CA GLY A 151 11.65 14.05 -8.94
C GLY A 151 10.58 13.27 -8.16
N ILE A 152 9.52 12.82 -8.83
CA ILE A 152 8.48 11.97 -8.25
C ILE A 152 9.06 10.59 -7.88
N LEU A 153 9.77 9.95 -8.81
CA LEU A 153 10.35 8.62 -8.61
C LEU A 153 11.43 8.62 -7.53
N LYS A 154 12.24 9.68 -7.42
CA LYS A 154 13.18 9.89 -6.32
C LYS A 154 12.47 9.91 -4.96
N LYS A 155 11.40 10.68 -4.84
CA LYS A 155 10.60 10.72 -3.60
C LYS A 155 10.01 9.36 -3.23
N PHE A 156 9.55 8.61 -4.23
CA PHE A 156 9.09 7.24 -3.99
C PHE A 156 10.24 6.34 -3.50
N LYS A 157 11.43 6.49 -4.08
CA LYS A 157 12.61 5.75 -3.65
C LYS A 157 13.00 6.07 -2.21
N ASP A 158 12.99 7.34 -1.83
CA ASP A 158 13.28 7.78 -0.47
C ASP A 158 12.28 7.20 0.53
N LYS A 159 10.98 7.15 0.18
CA LYS A 159 9.94 6.53 1.00
C LYS A 159 10.04 5.00 1.05
N ALA A 160 10.43 4.35 -0.04
CA ALA A 160 10.63 2.90 -0.09
C ALA A 160 11.82 2.43 0.75
N GLY A 161 12.79 3.32 1.02
CA GLY A 161 13.96 3.01 1.82
C GLY A 161 14.97 2.12 1.09
N THR A 162 15.76 1.37 1.87
CA THR A 162 16.91 0.59 1.37
C THR A 162 16.71 -0.92 1.39
N ASN A 163 15.59 -1.42 1.95
CA ASN A 163 15.33 -2.85 2.13
C ASN A 163 14.92 -3.52 0.81
N GLN A 164 15.87 -3.67 -0.12
CA GLN A 164 15.63 -4.33 -1.40
C GLN A 164 15.40 -5.83 -1.20
N MET A 165 14.42 -6.36 -1.93
CA MET A 165 14.03 -7.76 -1.95
C MET A 165 14.26 -8.34 -3.34
N SER A 166 15.52 -8.63 -3.67
CA SER A 166 15.94 -9.02 -5.03
C SER A 166 15.20 -10.24 -5.59
N ALA A 167 14.75 -11.16 -4.73
CA ALA A 167 13.93 -12.30 -5.16
C ALA A 167 12.58 -11.90 -5.78
N HIS A 168 12.13 -10.66 -5.60
CA HIS A 168 10.90 -10.12 -6.15
C HIS A 168 11.13 -9.07 -7.24
N ASP A 169 12.39 -8.82 -7.62
CA ASP A 169 12.73 -7.94 -8.74
C ASP A 169 12.14 -8.49 -10.04
N THR A 170 11.79 -7.59 -10.93
CA THR A 170 11.36 -7.91 -12.28
C THR A 170 12.34 -7.33 -13.28
N THR A 171 12.17 -7.65 -14.57
CA THR A 171 13.01 -7.11 -15.65
C THR A 171 13.04 -5.57 -15.68
N HIS A 172 11.98 -4.93 -15.16
CA HIS A 172 11.80 -3.46 -15.27
C HIS A 172 11.67 -2.76 -13.91
N ALA A 173 11.66 -3.50 -12.81
CA ALA A 173 11.44 -2.93 -11.48
C ALA A 173 12.23 -3.64 -10.39
N LYS A 174 12.73 -2.86 -9.44
CA LYS A 174 13.31 -3.31 -8.17
C LYS A 174 12.24 -3.30 -7.08
N ALA A 175 12.24 -4.33 -6.24
CA ALA A 175 11.31 -4.49 -5.15
C ALA A 175 11.90 -4.04 -3.81
N TYR A 176 11.14 -3.26 -3.03
CA TYR A 176 11.54 -2.78 -1.71
C TYR A 176 10.50 -3.19 -0.68
N SER A 177 10.92 -3.80 0.44
CA SER A 177 10.03 -4.12 1.55
C SER A 177 9.75 -2.84 2.35
N VAL A 178 8.51 -2.36 2.30
CA VAL A 178 8.06 -1.14 3.00
C VAL A 178 7.26 -1.44 4.26
N ALA A 179 6.75 -2.66 4.39
CA ALA A 179 6.06 -3.13 5.60
C ALA A 179 6.21 -4.65 5.75
N VAL A 180 6.30 -5.10 6.99
CA VAL A 180 6.32 -6.52 7.37
C VAL A 180 5.05 -6.82 8.14
N LEU A 181 4.32 -7.85 7.70
CA LEU A 181 3.03 -8.22 8.28
C LEU A 181 3.12 -9.55 9.01
N PRO A 182 2.41 -9.74 10.12
CA PRO A 182 2.25 -11.03 10.74
C PRO A 182 1.74 -12.10 9.74
N GLY A 183 1.91 -13.36 10.03
CA GLY A 183 1.48 -14.43 9.12
C GLY A 183 2.38 -14.62 7.91
N TYR A 184 3.62 -14.14 8.01
CA TYR A 184 4.64 -14.35 6.98
C TYR A 184 4.39 -13.59 5.69
N GLN A 185 3.87 -12.36 5.78
CA GLN A 185 3.57 -11.51 4.63
C GLN A 185 4.39 -10.20 4.64
N ARG A 186 4.53 -9.59 3.47
CA ARG A 186 5.21 -8.30 3.29
C ARG A 186 4.45 -7.42 2.33
N VAL A 187 4.55 -6.12 2.53
CA VAL A 187 4.19 -5.13 1.52
C VAL A 187 5.44 -4.75 0.75
N LEU A 188 5.42 -4.97 -0.55
CA LEU A 188 6.47 -4.56 -1.46
C LEU A 188 6.04 -3.32 -2.24
N PHE A 189 7.01 -2.41 -2.40
CA PHE A 189 6.91 -1.29 -3.32
C PHE A 189 7.86 -1.49 -4.48
N MET A 190 7.33 -1.45 -5.69
CA MET A 190 8.07 -1.67 -6.93
C MET A 190 8.43 -0.33 -7.56
N LEU A 191 9.68 -0.16 -7.91
CA LEU A 191 10.20 1.04 -8.56
C LEU A 191 11.01 0.68 -9.79
N PRO A 192 11.05 1.55 -10.83
CA PRO A 192 11.90 1.33 -11.99
C PRO A 192 13.38 1.25 -11.58
N GLU A 193 14.14 0.43 -12.29
CA GLU A 193 15.57 0.25 -12.03
C GLU A 193 16.35 1.54 -12.23
N SER A 194 16.03 2.30 -13.28
CA SER A 194 16.66 3.58 -13.62
C SER A 194 15.69 4.74 -13.41
N ILE A 195 16.00 5.63 -12.48
CA ILE A 195 15.17 6.80 -12.16
C ILE A 195 15.63 8.02 -12.95
N ASP A 196 16.95 8.25 -13.06
CA ASP A 196 17.56 9.52 -13.48
C ASP A 196 18.00 9.56 -14.94
N THR A 197 18.04 8.43 -15.64
CA THR A 197 18.55 8.39 -17.00
C THR A 197 17.57 9.03 -17.97
N LYS A 198 17.95 10.18 -18.55
CA LYS A 198 17.23 10.77 -19.67
C LYS A 198 17.58 9.95 -20.91
N PRO A 199 16.61 9.28 -21.55
CA PRO A 199 16.87 8.54 -22.78
C PRO A 199 17.21 9.50 -23.92
N GLN A 200 17.97 8.99 -24.91
CA GLN A 200 18.19 9.73 -26.15
C GLN A 200 16.84 9.98 -26.84
N ALA A 201 16.73 11.09 -27.59
CA ALA A 201 15.51 11.50 -28.27
C ALA A 201 15.19 10.62 -29.49
N THR A 202 15.07 9.31 -29.30
CA THR A 202 14.55 8.34 -30.28
C THR A 202 13.14 7.95 -29.87
N ASP A 203 12.27 7.66 -30.84
CA ASP A 203 10.86 7.39 -30.61
C ASP A 203 10.61 6.36 -29.50
N GLY A 204 11.28 5.23 -29.54
CA GLY A 204 11.15 4.17 -28.53
C GLY A 204 11.68 4.55 -27.16
N ALA A 205 12.77 5.35 -27.10
CA ALA A 205 13.37 5.78 -25.84
C ALA A 205 12.53 6.85 -25.14
N MET A 206 11.85 7.73 -25.87
CA MET A 206 10.94 8.73 -25.28
C MET A 206 9.72 8.06 -24.65
N ASP A 207 9.10 7.10 -25.34
CA ASP A 207 8.02 6.32 -24.80
C ASP A 207 8.46 5.56 -23.53
N ALA A 208 9.62 4.92 -23.57
CA ALA A 208 10.16 4.16 -22.43
C ALA A 208 10.46 5.02 -21.20
N MET A 209 10.82 6.30 -21.39
CA MET A 209 11.02 7.20 -20.25
C MET A 209 9.76 7.39 -19.42
N TYR A 210 8.63 7.58 -20.06
CA TYR A 210 7.37 7.78 -19.37
C TYR A 210 6.75 6.47 -18.90
N ASP A 211 7.08 5.35 -19.53
CA ASP A 211 6.67 4.02 -19.11
C ASP A 211 7.27 3.59 -17.76
N LYS A 212 8.23 4.35 -17.22
CA LYS A 212 8.76 4.12 -15.85
C LYS A 212 7.66 4.06 -14.80
N PHE A 213 6.57 4.81 -14.95
CA PHE A 213 5.42 4.71 -14.06
C PHE A 213 4.69 3.36 -14.14
N ASN A 214 4.83 2.62 -15.24
CA ASN A 214 4.29 1.26 -15.34
C ASN A 214 5.01 0.27 -14.39
N ALA A 215 6.23 0.56 -14.01
CA ALA A 215 6.99 -0.22 -13.03
C ALA A 215 6.58 0.07 -11.58
N VAL A 216 5.94 1.24 -11.33
CA VAL A 216 5.49 1.61 -9.99
C VAL A 216 4.28 0.78 -9.59
N ASP A 217 4.45 -0.01 -8.53
CA ASP A 217 3.39 -0.86 -7.99
C ASP A 217 3.55 -1.02 -6.48
N MET A 218 2.48 -1.35 -5.79
CA MET A 218 2.51 -1.76 -4.38
C MET A 218 1.66 -3.01 -4.22
N LYS A 219 2.22 -4.05 -3.61
CA LYS A 219 1.54 -5.33 -3.47
C LYS A 219 1.87 -6.02 -2.14
N VAL A 220 0.91 -6.78 -1.64
CA VAL A 220 1.15 -7.72 -0.54
C VAL A 220 1.59 -9.04 -1.14
N VAL A 221 2.70 -9.57 -0.65
CA VAL A 221 3.24 -10.87 -1.05
C VAL A 221 3.43 -11.76 0.18
N ASP A 222 3.38 -13.04 -0.03
CA ASP A 222 3.83 -14.00 0.98
C ASP A 222 5.36 -13.93 1.11
N GLY A 223 5.88 -14.26 2.29
CA GLY A 223 7.30 -14.47 2.49
C GLY A 223 7.80 -15.72 1.72
N ASP A 224 9.05 -16.07 1.94
CA ASP A 224 9.66 -17.23 1.28
C ASP A 224 8.79 -18.48 1.42
N PRO A 225 8.36 -19.11 0.31
CA PRO A 225 7.51 -20.29 0.35
C PRO A 225 8.15 -21.50 1.07
N GLU A 226 9.47 -21.65 1.00
CA GLU A 226 10.16 -22.74 1.67
C GLU A 226 10.18 -22.55 3.19
N LEU A 227 10.46 -21.33 3.65
CA LEU A 227 10.37 -21.01 5.07
C LEU A 227 8.93 -21.11 5.59
N LYS A 228 7.94 -20.79 4.76
CA LYS A 228 6.53 -20.96 5.12
C LYS A 228 6.15 -22.40 5.45
N LYS A 229 6.79 -23.38 4.80
CA LYS A 229 6.61 -24.81 5.08
C LYS A 229 7.23 -25.25 6.41
N THR A 230 8.18 -24.50 6.95
CA THR A 230 8.84 -24.80 8.23
C THR A 230 8.11 -24.22 9.45
N ILE A 231 6.99 -23.51 9.25
CA ILE A 231 6.20 -22.96 10.34
C ILE A 231 5.62 -24.11 11.17
N LYS A 232 5.90 -24.10 12.47
CA LYS A 232 5.43 -25.14 13.41
C LYS A 232 3.90 -25.24 13.41
N GLU A 233 3.38 -26.46 13.42
CA GLU A 233 1.93 -26.71 13.53
C GLU A 233 1.37 -26.24 14.86
N THR A 234 2.16 -26.34 15.92
CA THR A 234 1.79 -25.93 17.28
C THR A 234 2.87 -25.00 17.85
N ILE A 235 2.44 -23.86 18.38
CA ILE A 235 3.31 -22.91 19.05
C ILE A 235 2.91 -22.84 20.53
N GLN A 236 3.90 -22.97 21.42
CA GLN A 236 3.72 -22.75 22.84
C GLN A 236 3.77 -21.26 23.13
N PHE A 237 2.69 -20.70 23.67
CA PHE A 237 2.54 -19.29 24.01
C PHE A 237 2.35 -19.13 25.51
N GLU A 238 3.05 -18.21 26.15
CA GLU A 238 2.89 -17.93 27.57
C GLU A 238 1.53 -17.25 27.84
N ALA A 239 0.77 -17.78 28.80
CA ALA A 239 -0.50 -17.18 29.19
C ALA A 239 -0.28 -15.73 29.64
N MET A 240 -1.01 -14.80 29.03
CA MET A 240 -0.89 -13.37 29.31
C MET A 240 -1.42 -13.04 30.71
N SER A 241 -0.75 -12.13 31.40
CA SER A 241 -1.30 -11.54 32.63
C SER A 241 -2.54 -10.68 32.33
N PRO A 242 -3.45 -10.44 33.29
CA PRO A 242 -4.56 -9.50 33.11
C PRO A 242 -4.10 -8.12 32.61
N SER A 243 -3.00 -7.60 33.16
CA SER A 243 -2.40 -6.33 32.75
C SER A 243 -1.91 -6.35 31.29
N ASP A 244 -1.29 -7.46 30.82
CA ASP A 244 -0.87 -7.58 29.42
C ASP A 244 -2.09 -7.68 28.48
N ILE A 245 -3.19 -8.31 28.92
CA ILE A 245 -4.44 -8.37 28.13
C ILE A 245 -5.07 -6.97 28.01
N GLU A 246 -5.05 -6.17 29.07
CA GLU A 246 -5.52 -4.78 29.03
C GLU A 246 -4.65 -3.94 28.09
N GLU A 247 -3.33 -4.08 28.16
CA GLU A 247 -2.41 -3.35 27.28
C GLU A 247 -2.59 -3.77 25.81
N LEU A 248 -2.79 -5.08 25.53
CA LEU A 248 -3.13 -5.59 24.20
C LEU A 248 -4.43 -4.97 23.69
N ALA A 249 -5.48 -4.94 24.53
CA ALA A 249 -6.76 -4.33 24.17
C ALA A 249 -6.59 -2.84 23.82
N ASN A 250 -5.79 -2.11 24.59
CA ASN A 250 -5.51 -0.70 24.34
C ASN A 250 -4.77 -0.49 23.00
N GLU A 251 -3.75 -1.30 22.68
CA GLU A 251 -3.06 -1.20 21.39
C GLU A 251 -3.96 -1.56 20.21
N LEU A 252 -4.80 -2.59 20.35
CA LEU A 252 -5.79 -2.95 19.33
C LEU A 252 -6.80 -1.82 19.11
N LYS A 253 -7.25 -1.15 20.17
CA LYS A 253 -8.18 -0.01 20.09
C LYS A 253 -7.57 1.16 19.34
N LYS A 254 -6.32 1.51 19.63
CA LYS A 254 -5.59 2.56 18.92
C LYS A 254 -5.51 2.26 17.41
N GLY A 255 -5.26 1.00 17.02
CA GLY A 255 -5.23 0.61 15.61
C GLY A 255 -6.60 0.73 14.91
N VAL A 256 -7.69 0.41 15.61
CA VAL A 256 -9.06 0.66 15.12
C VAL A 256 -9.29 2.16 14.93
N ASP A 257 -8.89 2.97 15.90
CA ASP A 257 -9.06 4.42 15.84
C ASP A 257 -8.22 5.03 14.69
N ASP A 258 -6.99 4.54 14.44
CA ASP A 258 -6.15 4.95 13.29
C ASP A 258 -6.85 4.67 11.95
N ILE A 259 -7.51 3.51 11.80
CA ILE A 259 -8.25 3.15 10.59
C ILE A 259 -9.50 4.03 10.41
N ILE A 260 -10.22 4.31 11.48
CA ILE A 260 -11.38 5.22 11.47
C ILE A 260 -10.92 6.64 11.09
N GLN A 261 -9.79 7.08 11.64
CA GLN A 261 -9.20 8.39 11.31
C GLN A 261 -8.76 8.47 9.84
N TYR A 262 -8.15 7.42 9.30
CA TYR A 262 -7.80 7.36 7.88
C TYR A 262 -9.03 7.57 6.99
N ARG A 263 -10.16 6.92 7.30
CA ARG A 263 -11.42 7.17 6.59
C ARG A 263 -11.87 8.63 6.71
N SER A 264 -11.86 9.15 7.94
CA SER A 264 -12.31 10.53 8.22
C SER A 264 -11.45 11.57 7.50
N SER A 265 -10.17 11.25 7.24
CA SER A 265 -9.26 12.10 6.46
C SER A 265 -9.65 12.24 4.99
N LYS A 266 -10.50 11.36 4.50
CA LYS A 266 -10.95 11.31 3.10
C LYS A 266 -9.80 11.27 2.09
N GLN A 267 -8.63 10.73 2.48
CA GLN A 267 -7.43 10.68 1.64
C GLN A 267 -7.71 10.00 0.28
N TYR A 268 -8.52 8.95 0.28
CA TYR A 268 -8.93 8.26 -0.94
C TYR A 268 -9.73 9.16 -1.91
N LEU A 269 -10.55 10.10 -1.39
CA LEU A 269 -11.27 11.07 -2.22
C LEU A 269 -10.32 12.14 -2.81
N LYS A 270 -9.26 12.50 -2.08
CA LYS A 270 -8.22 13.39 -2.59
C LYS A 270 -7.45 12.74 -3.73
N ASN A 271 -7.09 11.47 -3.59
CA ASN A 271 -6.46 10.72 -4.67
C ASN A 271 -7.38 10.62 -5.90
N GLU A 272 -8.69 10.38 -5.71
CA GLU A 272 -9.65 10.39 -6.82
C GLU A 272 -9.71 11.76 -7.51
N ALA A 273 -9.78 12.84 -6.72
CA ALA A 273 -9.81 14.20 -7.26
C ALA A 273 -8.53 14.54 -8.04
N ALA A 274 -7.36 14.15 -7.53
CA ALA A 274 -6.08 14.35 -8.22
C ALA A 274 -6.03 13.63 -9.57
N VAL A 275 -6.49 12.38 -9.62
CA VAL A 275 -6.54 11.58 -10.85
C VAL A 275 -7.59 12.16 -11.83
N ARG A 276 -8.72 12.67 -11.35
CA ARG A 276 -9.71 13.36 -12.18
C ARG A 276 -9.14 14.63 -12.80
N ARG A 277 -8.43 15.44 -11.99
CA ARG A 277 -7.72 16.64 -12.47
C ARG A 277 -6.68 16.28 -13.56
N LEU A 278 -5.94 15.19 -13.39
CA LEU A 278 -5.01 14.70 -14.42
C LEU A 278 -5.72 14.42 -15.74
N LYS A 279 -6.90 13.77 -15.70
CA LYS A 279 -7.73 13.55 -16.90
C LYS A 279 -8.12 14.86 -17.57
N GLU A 280 -8.68 15.80 -16.80
CA GLU A 280 -9.11 17.11 -17.32
C GLU A 280 -7.94 17.90 -17.91
N THR A 281 -6.77 17.83 -17.28
CA THR A 281 -5.54 18.46 -17.78
C THR A 281 -5.14 17.87 -19.11
N LEU A 282 -5.17 16.54 -19.24
CA LEU A 282 -4.83 15.88 -20.50
C LEU A 282 -5.83 16.20 -21.60
N GLU A 283 -7.13 16.20 -21.32
CA GLU A 283 -8.19 16.57 -22.28
C GLU A 283 -8.00 18.02 -22.79
N LYS A 284 -7.64 18.95 -21.89
CA LYS A 284 -7.34 20.34 -22.25
C LYS A 284 -6.06 20.49 -23.06
N THR A 285 -5.02 19.71 -22.76
CA THR A 285 -3.76 19.71 -23.52
C THR A 285 -3.97 19.25 -24.96
N ASP A 286 -4.91 18.31 -25.16
CA ASP A 286 -5.30 17.81 -26.49
C ASP A 286 -5.96 18.88 -27.37
N THR A 287 -6.70 19.81 -26.80
CA THR A 287 -7.38 20.89 -27.53
C THR A 287 -6.45 22.06 -27.90
N ARG A 288 -5.26 22.14 -27.27
CA ARG A 288 -4.26 23.14 -27.57
C ARG A 288 -3.36 22.70 -28.70
N ARG A 289 -3.80 22.95 -29.95
CA ARG A 289 -3.02 22.87 -31.18
C ARG A 289 -1.82 21.92 -31.17
N VAL A 290 -2.09 20.64 -31.31
CA VAL A 290 -1.06 19.75 -31.82
C VAL A 290 -0.95 20.06 -33.31
N ASN A 291 0.19 20.65 -33.72
CA ASN A 291 0.47 20.82 -35.11
C ASN A 291 0.71 19.44 -35.71
N THR A 292 -0.33 18.86 -36.31
CA THR A 292 -0.31 17.51 -36.90
C THR A 292 0.64 17.39 -38.10
N SER A 293 1.16 18.50 -38.58
CA SER A 293 2.19 18.54 -39.63
C SER A 293 3.61 18.40 -39.13
N ASP A 294 3.86 18.57 -37.81
CA ASP A 294 5.14 18.35 -37.20
C ASP A 294 5.20 16.97 -36.49
N ASP A 295 5.94 16.06 -37.13
CA ASP A 295 6.04 14.66 -36.71
C ASP A 295 6.69 14.53 -35.32
N ASP A 296 7.61 15.43 -34.98
CA ASP A 296 8.31 15.42 -33.69
C ASP A 296 7.41 15.93 -32.56
N ALA A 297 6.66 17.02 -32.74
CA ALA A 297 5.73 17.51 -31.75
C ALA A 297 4.64 16.45 -31.42
N SER A 298 4.21 15.68 -32.41
CA SER A 298 3.23 14.61 -32.22
C SER A 298 3.79 13.44 -31.37
N LYS A 299 5.09 13.13 -31.48
CA LYS A 299 5.77 12.11 -30.69
C LYS A 299 5.84 12.50 -29.20
N TYR A 300 6.20 13.75 -28.91
CA TYR A 300 6.24 14.28 -27.53
C TYR A 300 4.85 14.27 -26.88
N THR A 301 3.83 14.67 -27.60
CA THR A 301 2.44 14.62 -27.12
C THR A 301 2.00 13.19 -26.79
N ARG A 302 2.34 12.23 -27.66
CA ARG A 302 2.03 10.81 -27.43
C ARG A 302 2.74 10.26 -26.18
N ALA A 303 4.02 10.59 -26.01
CA ALA A 303 4.80 10.17 -24.84
C ALA A 303 4.21 10.73 -23.54
N ALA A 304 3.82 12.03 -23.52
CA ALA A 304 3.17 12.63 -22.37
C ALA A 304 1.82 11.97 -22.05
N GLY A 305 1.03 11.63 -23.05
CA GLY A 305 -0.24 10.90 -22.88
C GLY A 305 -0.03 9.50 -22.28
N LYS A 306 0.96 8.75 -22.77
CA LYS A 306 1.32 7.44 -22.20
C LYS A 306 1.76 7.55 -20.74
N ALA A 307 2.57 8.55 -20.39
CA ALA A 307 2.99 8.79 -19.02
C ALA A 307 1.80 9.07 -18.09
N ALA A 308 0.84 9.88 -18.53
CA ALA A 308 -0.37 10.17 -17.76
C ALA A 308 -1.20 8.89 -17.49
N VAL A 309 -1.38 8.03 -18.52
CA VAL A 309 -2.05 6.73 -18.34
C VAL A 309 -1.29 5.84 -17.38
N ALA A 310 0.03 5.76 -17.50
CA ALA A 310 0.86 4.94 -16.62
C ALA A 310 0.80 5.42 -15.17
N MET A 311 0.84 6.74 -14.92
CA MET A 311 0.65 7.35 -13.61
C MET A 311 -0.71 7.02 -13.01
N ALA A 312 -1.77 7.15 -13.78
CA ALA A 312 -3.12 6.83 -13.33
C ALA A 312 -3.28 5.34 -12.97
N ARG A 313 -2.69 4.44 -13.77
CA ARG A 313 -2.67 2.98 -13.48
C ARG A 313 -1.86 2.66 -12.22
N ALA A 314 -0.71 3.29 -12.02
CA ALA A 314 0.09 3.14 -10.81
C ALA A 314 -0.73 3.54 -9.56
N THR A 315 -1.43 4.66 -9.63
CA THR A 315 -2.32 5.12 -8.55
C THR A 315 -3.40 4.08 -8.22
N MET A 316 -4.02 3.48 -9.25
CA MET A 316 -5.03 2.44 -9.06
C MET A 316 -4.47 1.17 -8.39
N ARG A 317 -3.28 0.71 -8.83
CA ARG A 317 -2.63 -0.46 -8.22
C ARG A 317 -2.33 -0.23 -6.74
N MET A 318 -1.84 0.95 -6.39
CA MET A 318 -1.52 1.30 -5.00
C MET A 318 -2.75 1.36 -4.09
N LEU A 319 -3.96 1.59 -4.60
CA LEU A 319 -5.19 1.57 -3.79
C LEU A 319 -5.55 0.19 -3.22
N SER A 320 -5.11 -0.89 -3.84
CA SER A 320 -5.44 -2.24 -3.39
C SER A 320 -4.79 -2.59 -2.05
N VAL A 321 -3.65 -1.99 -1.74
CA VAL A 321 -2.87 -2.36 -0.54
C VAL A 321 -3.50 -1.88 0.76
N PRO A 322 -3.91 -0.62 0.93
CA PRO A 322 -4.63 -0.21 2.15
C PRO A 322 -5.88 -1.03 2.42
N THR A 323 -6.60 -1.43 1.37
CA THR A 323 -7.75 -2.35 1.52
C THR A 323 -7.34 -3.67 2.14
N LYS A 324 -6.25 -4.27 1.64
CA LYS A 324 -5.70 -5.50 2.19
C LYS A 324 -5.18 -5.31 3.61
N MET A 325 -4.52 -4.18 3.89
CA MET A 325 -4.02 -3.86 5.23
C MET A 325 -5.14 -3.76 6.26
N VAL A 326 -6.25 -3.10 5.90
CA VAL A 326 -7.42 -2.98 6.78
C VAL A 326 -8.06 -4.34 7.05
N THR A 327 -8.26 -5.16 6.00
CA THR A 327 -8.78 -6.53 6.14
C THR A 327 -7.84 -7.40 6.98
N PHE A 328 -6.56 -7.25 6.75
CA PHE A 328 -5.54 -7.96 7.51
C PHE A 328 -5.58 -7.56 8.99
N TYR A 329 -5.69 -6.27 9.28
CA TYR A 329 -5.78 -5.76 10.66
C TYR A 329 -7.00 -6.35 11.39
N ASP A 330 -8.17 -6.38 10.77
CA ASP A 330 -9.39 -6.96 11.35
C ASP A 330 -9.17 -8.45 11.71
N SER A 331 -8.63 -9.21 10.77
CA SER A 331 -8.31 -10.63 10.97
C SER A 331 -7.30 -10.85 12.10
N TYR A 332 -6.23 -10.07 12.10
CA TYR A 332 -5.17 -10.17 13.11
C TYR A 332 -5.66 -9.74 14.50
N ALA A 333 -6.43 -8.68 14.58
CA ALA A 333 -7.02 -8.23 15.85
C ALA A 333 -7.97 -9.29 16.45
N ASN A 334 -8.81 -9.93 15.62
CA ASN A 334 -9.64 -11.04 16.08
C ASN A 334 -8.81 -12.24 16.58
N PHE A 335 -7.68 -12.54 15.94
CA PHE A 335 -6.73 -13.53 16.41
C PHE A 335 -6.13 -13.14 17.78
N CYS A 336 -5.66 -11.91 17.95
CA CYS A 336 -5.13 -11.39 19.22
C CYS A 336 -6.17 -11.46 20.35
N ILE A 337 -7.42 -11.09 20.07
CA ILE A 337 -8.54 -11.22 21.03
C ILE A 337 -8.71 -12.70 21.44
N GLY A 338 -8.60 -13.62 20.48
CA GLY A 338 -8.66 -15.06 20.73
C GLY A 338 -7.56 -15.52 21.70
N ILE A 339 -6.31 -15.06 21.49
CA ILE A 339 -5.18 -15.34 22.41
C ILE A 339 -5.45 -14.77 23.80
N GLY A 340 -5.92 -13.51 23.91
CA GLY A 340 -6.26 -12.90 25.18
C GLY A 340 -7.32 -13.72 25.94
N ARG A 341 -8.40 -14.10 25.27
CA ARG A 341 -9.47 -14.94 25.86
C ARG A 341 -8.98 -16.30 26.29
N LYS A 342 -8.15 -16.94 25.48
CA LYS A 342 -7.52 -18.23 25.82
C LYS A 342 -6.59 -18.08 27.04
N SER A 343 -5.86 -16.99 27.14
CA SER A 343 -5.04 -16.67 28.32
C SER A 343 -5.92 -16.53 29.58
N MET A 344 -7.06 -15.88 29.47
CA MET A 344 -8.01 -15.73 30.59
C MET A 344 -8.53 -17.06 31.10
N SER A 345 -8.77 -18.03 30.22
CA SER A 345 -9.23 -19.38 30.64
C SER A 345 -8.21 -20.16 31.46
N ALA A 346 -6.94 -19.74 31.43
CA ALA A 346 -5.87 -20.34 32.25
C ALA A 346 -5.91 -19.89 33.72
N TYR A 347 -6.75 -18.93 34.08
CA TYR A 347 -6.87 -18.43 35.45
C TYR A 347 -7.98 -19.16 36.24
N GLU A 348 -7.81 -19.17 37.56
CA GLU A 348 -8.82 -19.72 38.47
C GLU A 348 -10.09 -18.83 38.40
N THR A 349 -11.25 -19.46 38.30
CA THR A 349 -12.52 -18.75 38.49
C THR A 349 -12.75 -18.50 39.97
N ARG A 350 -13.16 -17.29 40.33
CA ARG A 350 -13.61 -16.98 41.70
C ARG A 350 -14.87 -17.74 42.05
#